data_0ee323a7b6ed0bea90509c7d6056c6ef
#
_entry.id   0ee323a7b6ed0bea90509c7d6056c6ef
#
_cell.length_a   1.000
_cell.length_b   1.000
_cell.length_c   1.000
_cell.angle_alpha   90.00
_cell.angle_beta   90.00
_cell.angle_gamma   90.00
#
_symmetry.space_group_name_H-M   'P 1'
#
loop_
_entity.id
_entity.type
_entity.pdbx_description
1 polymer ?
#
loop_
_entity_poly.entity_id
_entity_poly.type
_entity_poly.pdbx_seq_one_letter_code
_entity_poly.pdbx_strand_id
1 'polypeptide(L)'
;MNNVYFMGGSPCCGKSTIAEHINKKYGFQYYKPDNFLSKYIQKGKDDGDEWLKYIATMPMDKIWLKDPKLLNKEDLLTYERLFPYFISDLNNFSKDIPIITEGTAFLPSLMDRLQVDKTHYICIVPTKEFQMDHYKKRPWINDYLSTYSNKEKAFNNWMERDSLFALAILNQAKDIGYETLIVDGQKNVDENLLFIEKHFQI
;
A
#
# COMPACT_ATOMS: atom_id res chain seq x y z
N MET A 1 9.25 -6.18 -16.74
CA MET A 1 8.98 -4.82 -16.17
C MET A 1 10.28 -4.12 -15.76
N ASN A 2 11.25 -4.06 -16.66
CA ASN A 2 12.61 -3.57 -16.34
C ASN A 2 12.72 -2.05 -16.12
N ASN A 3 11.63 -1.30 -16.24
CA ASN A 3 11.60 0.16 -16.13
C ASN A 3 10.54 0.64 -15.12
N VAL A 4 10.15 -0.22 -14.19
CA VAL A 4 9.15 0.10 -13.16
C VAL A 4 9.78 -0.09 -11.79
N TYR A 5 9.72 0.96 -10.98
CA TYR A 5 10.19 0.99 -9.60
C TYR A 5 8.98 0.96 -8.67
N PHE A 6 8.96 -0.02 -7.76
CA PHE A 6 7.83 -0.29 -6.88
C PHE A 6 8.14 0.04 -5.43
N MET A 7 7.31 0.84 -4.81
CA MET A 7 7.30 1.04 -3.37
C MET A 7 6.05 0.39 -2.78
N GLY A 8 6.18 -0.87 -2.35
CA GLY A 8 5.15 -1.54 -1.57
C GLY A 8 5.17 -1.08 -0.12
N GLY A 9 4.15 -1.45 0.63
CA GLY A 9 4.17 -1.17 2.06
C GLY A 9 2.84 -0.77 2.67
N SER A 10 2.84 -0.58 3.98
CA SER A 10 1.67 -0.21 4.78
C SER A 10 1.33 1.29 4.66
N PRO A 11 0.11 1.72 5.01
CA PRO A 11 -0.23 3.15 5.07
C PRO A 11 0.65 3.96 6.05
N CYS A 12 0.66 5.29 5.89
CA CYS A 12 1.36 6.26 6.76
C CYS A 12 2.90 6.23 6.78
N CYS A 13 3.57 5.62 5.82
CA CYS A 13 5.04 5.58 5.76
C CYS A 13 5.68 6.53 4.72
N GLY A 14 4.92 7.48 4.18
CA GLY A 14 5.47 8.53 3.31
C GLY A 14 5.68 8.14 1.84
N LYS A 15 5.27 6.94 1.39
CA LYS A 15 5.43 6.45 0.01
C LYS A 15 5.01 7.44 -1.06
N SER A 16 3.79 8.00 -0.92
CA SER A 16 3.25 8.94 -1.91
C SER A 16 4.11 10.21 -2.03
N THR A 17 4.55 10.76 -0.89
CA THR A 17 5.42 11.94 -0.88
C THR A 17 6.75 11.66 -1.58
N ILE A 18 7.35 10.50 -1.31
CA ILE A 18 8.61 10.08 -1.96
C ILE A 18 8.41 9.84 -3.45
N ALA A 19 7.32 9.17 -3.86
CA ALA A 19 7.02 8.96 -5.28
C ALA A 19 6.83 10.28 -6.04
N GLU A 20 6.16 11.25 -5.43
CA GLU A 20 5.99 12.60 -6.00
C GLU A 20 7.33 13.34 -6.15
N HIS A 21 8.25 13.20 -5.19
CA HIS A 21 9.60 13.76 -5.30
C HIS A 21 10.39 13.11 -6.45
N ILE A 22 10.37 11.79 -6.57
CA ILE A 22 11.04 11.05 -7.65
C ILE A 22 10.44 11.45 -9.01
N ASN A 23 9.12 11.50 -9.13
CA ASN A 23 8.44 11.96 -10.34
C ASN A 23 8.91 13.35 -10.76
N LYS A 24 8.94 14.33 -9.83
CA LYS A 24 9.36 15.71 -10.12
C LYS A 24 10.85 15.82 -10.43
N LYS A 25 11.71 15.09 -9.71
CA LYS A 25 13.17 15.21 -9.82
C LYS A 25 13.71 14.55 -11.08
N TYR A 26 13.17 13.39 -11.45
CA TYR A 26 13.70 12.55 -12.53
C TYR A 26 12.78 12.46 -13.76
N GLY A 27 11.59 13.05 -13.71
CA GLY A 27 10.62 12.99 -14.81
C GLY A 27 9.98 11.61 -15.02
N PHE A 28 9.97 10.76 -14.00
CA PHE A 28 9.33 9.46 -14.06
C PHE A 28 7.82 9.60 -14.24
N GLN A 29 7.19 8.67 -14.95
CA GLN A 29 5.74 8.53 -14.90
C GLN A 29 5.34 8.06 -13.49
N TYR A 30 4.24 8.58 -12.94
CA TYR A 30 3.76 8.20 -11.61
C TYR A 30 2.42 7.48 -11.71
N TYR A 31 2.36 6.27 -11.16
CA TYR A 31 1.13 5.49 -11.05
C TYR A 31 0.82 5.20 -9.58
N LYS A 32 -0.42 5.52 -9.16
CA LYS A 32 -0.92 5.31 -7.80
C LYS A 32 -2.18 4.43 -7.85
N PRO A 33 -2.05 3.09 -7.70
CA PRO A 33 -3.18 2.16 -7.78
C PRO A 33 -4.27 2.42 -6.74
N ASP A 34 -3.94 2.99 -5.57
CA ASP A 34 -4.92 3.33 -4.55
C ASP A 34 -6.04 4.25 -5.06
N ASN A 35 -5.76 5.09 -6.06
CA ASN A 35 -6.76 5.95 -6.69
C ASN A 35 -7.81 5.17 -7.49
N PHE A 36 -7.55 3.91 -7.80
CA PHE A 36 -8.39 3.06 -8.64
C PHE A 36 -9.00 1.88 -7.90
N LEU A 37 -8.81 1.78 -6.58
CA LEU A 37 -9.31 0.67 -5.76
C LEU A 37 -10.81 0.43 -5.96
N SER A 38 -11.64 1.45 -5.76
CA SER A 38 -13.09 1.33 -5.91
C SER A 38 -13.51 0.92 -7.33
N LYS A 39 -12.82 1.46 -8.36
CA LYS A 39 -13.05 1.10 -9.75
C LYS A 39 -12.80 -0.39 -9.99
N TYR A 40 -11.68 -0.91 -9.48
CA TYR A 40 -11.32 -2.30 -9.74
C TYR A 40 -12.02 -3.30 -8.82
N ILE A 41 -12.43 -2.90 -7.63
CA ILE A 41 -13.36 -3.69 -6.81
C ILE A 41 -14.68 -3.88 -7.58
N GLN A 42 -15.24 -2.79 -8.13
CA GLN A 42 -16.48 -2.87 -8.92
C GLN A 42 -16.28 -3.70 -10.19
N LYS A 43 -15.16 -3.46 -10.91
CA LYS A 43 -14.85 -4.24 -12.11
C LYS A 43 -14.70 -5.73 -11.79
N GLY A 44 -14.00 -6.10 -10.74
CA GLY A 44 -13.84 -7.50 -10.35
C GLY A 44 -15.18 -8.16 -9.97
N LYS A 45 -16.08 -7.41 -9.30
CA LYS A 45 -17.44 -7.85 -9.05
C LYS A 45 -18.17 -8.13 -10.37
N ASP A 46 -18.08 -7.23 -11.36
CA ASP A 46 -18.74 -7.35 -12.65
C ASP A 46 -18.11 -8.49 -13.49
N ASP A 47 -16.82 -8.74 -13.35
CA ASP A 47 -16.10 -9.87 -13.95
C ASP A 47 -16.42 -11.23 -13.26
N GLY A 48 -17.23 -11.22 -12.19
CA GLY A 48 -17.69 -12.44 -11.49
C GLY A 48 -16.76 -12.94 -10.37
N ASP A 49 -15.83 -12.11 -9.88
CA ASP A 49 -15.03 -12.46 -8.70
C ASP A 49 -15.89 -12.38 -7.44
N GLU A 50 -16.18 -13.52 -6.82
CA GLU A 50 -17.04 -13.61 -5.64
C GLU A 50 -16.46 -12.89 -4.42
N TRP A 51 -15.12 -12.81 -4.29
CA TRP A 51 -14.48 -12.08 -3.21
C TRP A 51 -14.65 -10.55 -3.39
N LEU A 52 -14.36 -10.03 -4.58
CA LEU A 52 -14.52 -8.60 -4.86
C LEU A 52 -16.00 -8.17 -4.84
N LYS A 53 -16.91 -9.06 -5.21
CA LYS A 53 -18.35 -8.86 -5.03
C LYS A 53 -18.72 -8.74 -3.54
N TYR A 54 -18.18 -9.60 -2.68
CA TYR A 54 -18.38 -9.52 -1.24
C TYR A 54 -17.84 -8.19 -0.68
N ILE A 55 -16.62 -7.80 -1.05
CA ILE A 55 -16.02 -6.53 -0.63
C ILE A 55 -16.84 -5.32 -1.10
N ALA A 56 -17.29 -5.32 -2.35
CA ALA A 56 -18.10 -4.24 -2.93
C ALA A 56 -19.46 -4.03 -2.23
N THR A 57 -19.97 -5.08 -1.56
CA THR A 57 -21.28 -5.05 -0.91
C THR A 57 -21.18 -4.93 0.62
N MET A 58 -19.97 -4.90 1.17
CA MET A 58 -19.75 -4.82 2.61
C MET A 58 -20.19 -3.44 3.15
N PRO A 59 -21.04 -3.40 4.19
CA PRO A 59 -21.41 -2.14 4.82
C PRO A 59 -20.20 -1.45 5.43
N MET A 60 -19.95 -0.20 5.02
CA MET A 60 -18.79 0.58 5.45
C MET A 60 -18.73 0.77 6.96
N ASP A 61 -19.88 0.97 7.61
CA ASP A 61 -20.00 1.17 9.05
C ASP A 61 -19.67 -0.07 9.90
N LYS A 62 -19.43 -1.23 9.27
CA LYS A 62 -19.12 -2.49 9.94
C LYS A 62 -17.69 -2.95 9.73
N ILE A 63 -16.97 -2.40 8.77
CA ILE A 63 -15.63 -2.86 8.41
C ILE A 63 -14.71 -2.86 9.64
N TRP A 64 -14.51 -1.72 10.26
CA TRP A 64 -13.58 -1.57 11.38
C TRP A 64 -14.11 -2.11 12.73
N LEU A 65 -15.32 -2.69 12.77
CA LEU A 65 -15.82 -3.40 13.95
C LEU A 65 -15.50 -4.89 13.94
N LYS A 66 -14.99 -5.42 12.83
CA LYS A 66 -14.51 -6.79 12.70
C LYS A 66 -13.22 -7.03 13.50
N ASP A 67 -12.88 -8.29 13.69
CA ASP A 67 -11.60 -8.70 14.26
C ASP A 67 -10.43 -8.24 13.37
N PRO A 68 -9.40 -7.57 13.92
CA PRO A 68 -8.28 -7.06 13.14
C PRO A 68 -7.48 -8.12 12.37
N LYS A 69 -7.37 -9.34 12.92
CA LYS A 69 -6.67 -10.45 12.23
C LYS A 69 -7.46 -10.93 11.03
N LEU A 70 -8.79 -10.93 11.14
CA LEU A 70 -9.66 -11.26 10.00
C LEU A 70 -9.54 -10.17 8.93
N LEU A 71 -9.63 -8.90 9.31
CA LEU A 71 -9.46 -7.76 8.38
C LEU A 71 -8.11 -7.81 7.65
N ASN A 72 -7.04 -8.15 8.36
CA ASN A 72 -5.72 -8.29 7.73
C ASN A 72 -5.70 -9.39 6.65
N LYS A 73 -6.33 -10.53 6.91
CA LYS A 73 -6.46 -11.61 5.92
C LYS A 73 -7.31 -11.18 4.72
N GLU A 74 -8.41 -10.50 4.99
CA GLU A 74 -9.31 -9.96 3.96
C GLU A 74 -8.59 -8.95 3.08
N ASP A 75 -7.75 -8.06 3.63
CA ASP A 75 -6.96 -7.10 2.88
C ASP A 75 -5.93 -7.77 1.96
N LEU A 76 -5.14 -8.70 2.51
CA LEU A 76 -4.15 -9.43 1.72
C LEU A 76 -4.81 -10.13 0.52
N LEU A 77 -5.93 -10.82 0.75
CA LEU A 77 -6.68 -11.46 -0.33
C LEU A 77 -7.25 -10.44 -1.32
N THR A 78 -7.75 -9.30 -0.84
CA THR A 78 -8.28 -8.25 -1.70
C THR A 78 -7.20 -7.72 -2.63
N TYR A 79 -6.00 -7.43 -2.13
CA TYR A 79 -4.90 -6.96 -2.97
C TYR A 79 -4.41 -8.04 -3.95
N GLU A 80 -4.40 -9.31 -3.58
CA GLU A 80 -4.12 -10.40 -4.52
C GLU A 80 -5.12 -10.44 -5.68
N ARG A 81 -6.42 -10.23 -5.41
CA ARG A 81 -7.47 -10.20 -6.43
C ARG A 81 -7.42 -8.95 -7.31
N LEU A 82 -7.02 -7.82 -6.76
CA LEU A 82 -6.89 -6.56 -7.49
C LEU A 82 -5.60 -6.44 -8.30
N PHE A 83 -4.58 -7.18 -7.94
CA PHE A 83 -3.25 -7.07 -8.52
C PHE A 83 -3.20 -7.18 -10.06
N PRO A 84 -3.91 -8.12 -10.73
CA PRO A 84 -3.93 -8.20 -12.18
C PRO A 84 -4.39 -6.91 -12.88
N TYR A 85 -5.34 -6.20 -12.29
CA TYR A 85 -5.83 -4.93 -12.85
C TYR A 85 -4.76 -3.84 -12.79
N PHE A 86 -4.04 -3.73 -11.67
CA PHE A 86 -2.96 -2.75 -11.51
C PHE A 86 -1.78 -3.04 -12.45
N ILE A 87 -1.44 -4.31 -12.65
CA ILE A 87 -0.40 -4.70 -13.60
C ILE A 87 -0.84 -4.43 -15.05
N SER A 88 -2.11 -4.63 -15.36
CA SER A 88 -2.66 -4.27 -16.66
C SER A 88 -2.55 -2.77 -16.94
N ASP A 89 -2.80 -1.91 -15.94
CA ASP A 89 -2.62 -0.46 -16.08
C ASP A 89 -1.16 -0.10 -16.37
N LEU A 90 -0.21 -0.69 -15.64
CA LEU A 90 1.23 -0.43 -15.83
C LEU A 90 1.69 -0.79 -17.25
N ASN A 91 1.09 -1.79 -17.86
CA ASN A 91 1.41 -2.19 -19.25
C ASN A 91 0.98 -1.14 -20.29
N ASN A 92 0.08 -0.22 -19.94
CA ASN A 92 -0.40 0.86 -20.82
C ASN A 92 0.47 2.12 -20.76
N PHE A 93 1.43 2.21 -19.83
CA PHE A 93 2.36 3.32 -19.77
C PHE A 93 3.44 3.24 -20.85
N SER A 94 4.02 4.38 -21.21
CA SER A 94 5.17 4.43 -22.12
C SER A 94 6.33 3.63 -21.55
N LYS A 95 6.97 2.81 -22.40
CA LYS A 95 8.14 2.01 -22.03
C LYS A 95 9.44 2.80 -22.07
N ASP A 96 9.43 3.97 -22.68
CA ASP A 96 10.62 4.82 -22.86
C ASP A 96 10.91 5.68 -21.62
N ILE A 97 9.92 5.89 -20.77
CA ILE A 97 10.03 6.71 -19.56
C ILE A 97 9.87 5.80 -18.33
N PRO A 98 10.82 5.81 -17.37
CA PRO A 98 10.68 5.03 -16.15
C PRO A 98 9.39 5.34 -15.38
N ILE A 99 8.87 4.35 -14.69
CA ILE A 99 7.65 4.48 -13.89
C ILE A 99 8.03 4.32 -12.42
N ILE A 100 7.60 5.26 -11.59
CA ILE A 100 7.51 5.08 -10.14
C ILE A 100 6.08 4.74 -9.76
N THR A 101 5.90 3.70 -8.99
CA THR A 101 4.57 3.30 -8.49
C THR A 101 4.63 2.96 -7.01
N GLU A 102 3.55 3.27 -6.28
CA GLU A 102 3.48 2.99 -4.86
C GLU A 102 2.07 2.57 -4.44
N GLY A 103 1.99 1.71 -3.46
CA GLY A 103 0.71 1.29 -2.92
C GLY A 103 0.77 0.04 -2.07
N THR A 104 -0.26 -0.13 -1.27
CA THR A 104 -0.44 -1.30 -0.40
C THR A 104 -0.61 -2.60 -1.22
N ALA A 105 -1.09 -2.47 -2.45
CA ALA A 105 -1.33 -3.60 -3.36
C ALA A 105 -0.05 -4.29 -3.86
N PHE A 106 1.11 -3.64 -3.75
CA PHE A 106 2.39 -4.22 -4.17
C PHE A 106 2.98 -5.07 -3.04
N LEU A 107 2.33 -6.21 -2.76
CA LEU A 107 2.78 -7.16 -1.74
C LEU A 107 4.10 -7.82 -2.17
N PRO A 108 5.06 -8.05 -1.25
CA PRO A 108 6.34 -8.69 -1.58
C PRO A 108 6.17 -10.03 -2.30
N SER A 109 5.24 -10.87 -1.87
CA SER A 109 4.93 -12.15 -2.51
C SER A 109 4.45 -12.02 -3.96
N LEU A 110 3.73 -10.94 -4.29
CA LEU A 110 3.27 -10.68 -5.65
C LEU A 110 4.41 -10.15 -6.53
N MET A 111 5.31 -9.34 -5.96
CA MET A 111 6.51 -8.87 -6.66
C MET A 111 7.46 -10.04 -6.96
N ASP A 112 7.63 -10.97 -6.03
CA ASP A 112 8.43 -12.18 -6.25
C ASP A 112 7.84 -13.06 -7.35
N ARG A 113 6.51 -13.25 -7.36
CA ARG A 113 5.82 -13.97 -8.45
C ARG A 113 5.99 -13.32 -9.82
N LEU A 114 6.11 -12.00 -9.89
CA LEU A 114 6.44 -11.25 -11.12
C LEU A 114 7.92 -11.24 -11.44
N GLN A 115 8.77 -11.79 -10.58
CA GLN A 115 10.22 -11.77 -10.69
C GLN A 115 10.76 -10.33 -10.81
N VAL A 116 10.21 -9.40 -10.01
CA VAL A 116 10.72 -8.03 -9.94
C VAL A 116 12.13 -8.04 -9.35
N ASP A 117 13.05 -7.34 -10.02
CA ASP A 117 14.43 -7.22 -9.56
C ASP A 117 14.49 -6.62 -8.14
N LYS A 118 15.46 -7.09 -7.33
CA LYS A 118 15.62 -6.65 -5.93
C LYS A 118 15.89 -5.15 -5.83
N THR A 119 16.54 -4.57 -6.82
CA THR A 119 16.82 -3.12 -6.89
C THR A 119 15.63 -2.30 -7.37
N HIS A 120 14.54 -2.93 -7.82
CA HIS A 120 13.34 -2.27 -8.33
C HIS A 120 12.13 -2.36 -7.38
N TYR A 121 12.31 -2.96 -6.22
CA TYR A 121 11.26 -3.04 -5.20
C TYR A 121 11.80 -2.75 -3.82
N ILE A 122 11.05 -1.97 -3.07
CA ILE A 122 11.26 -1.73 -1.64
C ILE A 122 9.95 -1.85 -0.87
N CYS A 123 9.99 -2.49 0.31
CA CYS A 123 8.87 -2.58 1.24
C CYS A 123 9.03 -1.55 2.36
N ILE A 124 8.12 -0.58 2.45
CA ILE A 124 8.18 0.51 3.41
C ILE A 124 7.03 0.38 4.40
N VAL A 125 7.34 0.30 5.70
CA VAL A 125 6.33 0.16 6.75
C VAL A 125 6.59 1.14 7.89
N PRO A 126 5.57 1.70 8.53
CA PRO A 126 5.74 2.50 9.73
C PRO A 126 5.85 1.61 10.98
N THR A 127 6.42 2.13 12.06
CA THR A 127 6.16 1.55 13.38
C THR A 127 4.72 1.82 13.80
N LYS A 128 4.20 1.00 14.70
CA LYS A 128 2.81 1.14 15.21
C LYS A 128 2.59 2.51 15.86
N GLU A 129 3.55 2.95 16.67
CA GLU A 129 3.52 4.24 17.36
C GLU A 129 3.48 5.40 16.36
N PHE A 130 4.39 5.40 15.40
CA PHE A 130 4.46 6.42 14.35
C PHE A 130 3.14 6.48 13.55
N GLN A 131 2.61 5.33 13.17
CA GLN A 131 1.35 5.24 12.44
C GLN A 131 0.18 5.82 13.23
N MET A 132 0.01 5.39 14.49
CA MET A 132 -1.08 5.87 15.36
C MET A 132 -1.03 7.39 15.54
N ASP A 133 0.15 7.95 15.79
CA ASP A 133 0.34 9.38 15.98
C ASP A 133 0.02 10.18 14.73
N HIS A 134 0.36 9.65 13.55
CA HIS A 134 0.07 10.31 12.28
C HIS A 134 -1.39 10.23 11.90
N TYR A 135 -2.06 9.10 12.15
CA TYR A 135 -3.50 8.98 11.90
C TYR A 135 -4.30 9.93 12.78
N LYS A 136 -4.00 10.01 14.07
CA LYS A 136 -4.69 10.92 15.00
C LYS A 136 -4.65 12.40 14.59
N LYS A 137 -3.60 12.81 13.87
CA LYS A 137 -3.42 14.18 13.38
C LYS A 137 -4.17 14.49 12.08
N ARG A 138 -4.75 13.48 11.41
CA ARG A 138 -5.46 13.69 10.15
C ARG A 138 -6.85 14.26 10.38
N PRO A 139 -7.20 15.42 9.78
CA PRO A 139 -8.48 16.10 10.07
C PRO A 139 -9.70 15.26 9.75
N TRP A 140 -9.64 14.47 8.69
CA TRP A 140 -10.75 13.69 8.17
C TRP A 140 -11.08 12.42 8.98
N ILE A 141 -10.21 11.99 9.91
CA ILE A 141 -10.40 10.74 10.69
C ILE A 141 -11.68 10.78 11.51
N ASN A 142 -11.94 11.91 12.19
CA ASN A 142 -13.12 12.05 13.03
C ASN A 142 -14.42 11.96 12.22
N ASP A 143 -14.44 12.57 11.03
CA ASP A 143 -15.59 12.54 10.13
C ASP A 143 -15.80 11.13 9.57
N TYR A 144 -14.74 10.48 9.13
CA TYR A 144 -14.78 9.10 8.64
C TYR A 144 -15.31 8.13 9.71
N LEU A 145 -14.85 8.25 10.95
CA LEU A 145 -15.29 7.40 12.04
C LEU A 145 -16.68 7.79 12.59
N SER A 146 -17.25 8.92 12.16
CA SER A 146 -18.56 9.37 12.65
C SER A 146 -19.70 8.41 12.33
N THR A 147 -19.57 7.61 11.28
CA THR A 147 -20.55 6.61 10.84
C THR A 147 -20.56 5.33 11.69
N TYR A 148 -19.52 5.12 12.52
CA TYR A 148 -19.41 3.93 13.35
C TYR A 148 -20.10 4.10 14.69
N SER A 149 -20.84 3.07 15.12
CA SER A 149 -21.51 3.04 16.43
C SER A 149 -20.54 3.09 17.61
N ASN A 150 -19.31 2.62 17.43
CA ASN A 150 -18.23 2.70 18.39
C ASN A 150 -16.94 3.17 17.70
N LYS A 151 -16.72 4.47 17.68
CA LYS A 151 -15.59 5.14 17.02
C LYS A 151 -14.23 4.71 17.57
N GLU A 152 -14.12 4.61 18.89
CA GLU A 152 -12.87 4.22 19.54
C GLU A 152 -12.48 2.78 19.17
N LYS A 153 -13.43 1.84 19.25
CA LYS A 153 -13.20 0.46 18.84
C LYS A 153 -12.84 0.38 17.35
N ALA A 154 -13.55 1.12 16.49
CA ALA A 154 -13.29 1.15 15.06
C ALA A 154 -11.87 1.67 14.78
N PHE A 155 -11.45 2.75 15.41
CA PHE A 155 -10.10 3.29 15.28
C PHE A 155 -9.03 2.31 15.76
N ASN A 156 -9.21 1.72 16.94
CA ASN A 156 -8.26 0.77 17.51
C ASN A 156 -8.12 -0.49 16.63
N ASN A 157 -9.23 -1.03 16.15
CA ASN A 157 -9.22 -2.17 15.24
C ASN A 157 -8.54 -1.84 13.91
N TRP A 158 -8.77 -0.66 13.37
CA TRP A 158 -8.09 -0.18 12.17
C TRP A 158 -6.57 -0.11 12.37
N MET A 159 -6.12 0.54 13.43
CA MET A 159 -4.69 0.65 13.75
C MET A 159 -4.04 -0.70 14.01
N GLU A 160 -4.73 -1.61 14.69
CA GLU A 160 -4.25 -2.96 14.92
C GLU A 160 -4.16 -3.74 13.59
N ARG A 161 -5.17 -3.67 12.73
CA ARG A 161 -5.15 -4.29 11.40
C ARG A 161 -3.96 -3.81 10.58
N ASP A 162 -3.74 -2.49 10.50
CA ASP A 162 -2.64 -1.91 9.74
C ASP A 162 -1.26 -2.35 10.30
N SER A 163 -1.16 -2.47 11.62
CA SER A 163 0.05 -2.97 12.29
C SER A 163 0.31 -4.45 11.95
N LEU A 164 -0.72 -5.29 11.97
CA LEU A 164 -0.63 -6.69 11.57
C LEU A 164 -0.26 -6.83 10.08
N PHE A 165 -0.83 -5.98 9.24
CA PHE A 165 -0.51 -5.94 7.82
C PHE A 165 0.95 -5.54 7.61
N ALA A 166 1.42 -4.46 8.25
CA ALA A 166 2.80 -4.01 8.17
C ALA A 166 3.78 -5.11 8.57
N LEU A 167 3.51 -5.82 9.69
CA LEU A 167 4.34 -6.92 10.15
C LEU A 167 4.36 -8.09 9.14
N ALA A 168 3.20 -8.45 8.60
CA ALA A 168 3.09 -9.56 7.65
C ALA A 168 3.90 -9.30 6.38
N ILE A 169 3.76 -8.10 5.77
CA ILE A 169 4.48 -7.77 4.54
C ILE A 169 5.98 -7.50 4.79
N LEU A 170 6.34 -6.97 5.96
CA LEU A 170 7.76 -6.81 6.34
C LEU A 170 8.46 -8.16 6.43
N ASN A 171 7.82 -9.16 7.06
CA ASN A 171 8.36 -10.51 7.13
C ASN A 171 8.46 -11.15 5.74
N GLN A 172 7.41 -11.06 4.92
CA GLN A 172 7.46 -11.52 3.53
C GLN A 172 8.63 -10.91 2.75
N ALA A 173 8.83 -9.58 2.86
CA ALA A 173 9.91 -8.89 2.16
C ALA A 173 11.28 -9.41 2.59
N LYS A 174 11.50 -9.58 3.90
CA LYS A 174 12.76 -10.11 4.46
C LYS A 174 13.01 -11.55 4.02
N ASP A 175 12.01 -12.42 4.09
CA ASP A 175 12.14 -13.83 3.72
C ASP A 175 12.49 -14.00 2.24
N ILE A 176 11.96 -13.12 1.37
CA ILE A 176 12.24 -13.10 -0.06
C ILE A 176 13.60 -12.42 -0.35
N GLY A 177 14.10 -11.58 0.57
CA GLY A 177 15.33 -10.80 0.41
C GLY A 177 15.14 -9.50 -0.36
N TYR A 178 13.96 -8.89 -0.28
CA TYR A 178 13.72 -7.52 -0.73
C TYR A 178 14.20 -6.51 0.31
N GLU A 179 14.58 -5.32 -0.15
CA GLU A 179 14.95 -4.21 0.73
C GLU A 179 13.74 -3.72 1.52
N THR A 180 13.99 -3.32 2.76
CA THR A 180 12.95 -2.86 3.69
C THR A 180 13.33 -1.55 4.35
N LEU A 181 12.36 -0.65 4.51
CA LEU A 181 12.51 0.60 5.25
C LEU A 181 11.44 0.68 6.34
N ILE A 182 11.88 0.80 7.60
CA ILE A 182 10.98 1.03 8.73
C ILE A 182 11.00 2.53 9.05
N VAL A 183 9.81 3.14 9.02
CA VAL A 183 9.63 4.57 9.30
C VAL A 183 9.13 4.73 10.73
N ASP A 184 9.99 5.24 11.59
CA ASP A 184 9.73 5.47 13.02
C ASP A 184 9.74 6.96 13.41
N GLY A 185 10.00 7.85 12.43
CA GLY A 185 10.07 9.28 12.62
C GLY A 185 11.46 9.82 13.03
N GLN A 186 12.47 8.96 13.19
CA GLN A 186 13.84 9.40 13.48
C GLN A 186 14.49 10.04 12.26
N LYS A 187 14.17 9.52 11.06
CA LYS A 187 14.62 10.09 9.78
C LYS A 187 13.49 10.93 9.17
N ASN A 188 13.84 12.06 8.60
CA ASN A 188 12.92 12.90 7.85
C ASN A 188 12.67 12.33 6.43
N VAL A 189 11.76 12.98 5.68
CA VAL A 189 11.39 12.53 4.33
C VAL A 189 12.57 12.56 3.36
N ASP A 190 13.45 13.58 3.45
CA ASP A 190 14.59 13.71 2.55
C ASP A 190 15.65 12.62 2.79
N GLU A 191 15.89 12.25 4.05
CA GLU A 191 16.78 11.15 4.41
C GLU A 191 16.24 9.79 3.91
N ASN A 192 14.93 9.58 4.02
CA ASN A 192 14.28 8.38 3.49
C ASN A 192 14.29 8.37 1.94
N LEU A 193 14.11 9.53 1.30
CA LEU A 193 14.21 9.68 -0.15
C LEU A 193 15.62 9.30 -0.64
N LEU A 194 16.68 9.84 -0.01
CA LEU A 194 18.06 9.52 -0.35
C LEU A 194 18.37 8.02 -0.22
N PHE A 195 17.83 7.37 0.83
CA PHE A 195 17.97 5.93 0.99
C PHE A 195 17.33 5.16 -0.16
N ILE A 196 16.12 5.56 -0.59
CA ILE A 196 15.37 4.91 -1.65
C ILE A 196 16.01 5.17 -3.01
N GLU A 197 16.47 6.39 -3.30
CA GLU A 197 17.20 6.73 -4.52
C GLU A 197 18.47 5.87 -4.67
N LYS A 198 19.23 5.72 -3.58
CA LYS A 198 20.41 4.86 -3.56
C LYS A 198 20.06 3.40 -3.83
N HIS A 199 18.97 2.90 -3.23
CA HIS A 199 18.50 1.53 -3.44
C HIS A 199 18.07 1.30 -4.89
N PHE A 200 17.32 2.23 -5.47
CA PHE A 200 16.86 2.19 -6.86
C PHE A 200 17.97 2.52 -7.88
N GLN A 201 19.11 3.00 -7.43
CA GLN A 201 20.25 3.41 -8.26
C GLN A 201 19.88 4.53 -9.26
N ILE A 202 19.13 5.52 -8.80
CA ILE A 202 18.64 6.67 -9.56
C ILE A 202 19.18 7.99 -9.03
#